data_205e1ff716bc29a18b3b9b815cc18ec6
#
_entry.id   205e1ff716bc29a18b3b9b815cc18ec6
#
_cell.length_a   1.000
_cell.length_b   1.000
_cell.length_c   1.000
_cell.angle_alpha   90.00
_cell.angle_beta   90.00
_cell.angle_gamma   90.00
#
_symmetry.space_group_name_H-M   'P 1'
#
loop_
_entity.id
_entity.type
_entity.pdbx_description
1 polymer ?
#
loop_
_entity_poly.entity_id
_entity_poly.type
_entity_poly.pdbx_seq_one_letter_code
_entity_poly.pdbx_strand_id
1 'polypeptide(L)'
;MPDSGRGFLAARKPYAEDNIGLPDLPGVDWCPLDAVGPEPGLRSDLARTIETEIIPRLMLAHRGPGVMRPTVEAEGPVSISDADVAAFAEMVVHKPLSLARAHLDGLRDRGLSAEAVITTVLSATARHLGVLWEQDRCTFVDVTVGLSRLQQLLRVYGPAFEVSPTPLVERGRVLLAVVPGEQHTFGLAVVEEFFRRAGWHVQSEFLPSKPILIEHVRTEWFDLVGLSASGEVSAAGVAAVVKAVRAASLNPSVKVMLGGNLFVSDPDLAVSLGADFGARDAAEAVNRVDWMLETKKMSC
;
A
#
# COMPACT_ATOMS: atom_id res chain seq x y z
N MET A 1 36.80 -50.65 26.60
CA MET A 1 38.05 -50.41 25.87
C MET A 1 37.82 -50.69 24.40
N PRO A 2 38.40 -49.89 23.53
CA PRO A 2 38.38 -48.44 23.30
C PRO A 2 37.61 -48.18 21.94
N ASP A 3 37.43 -47.11 21.35
CA ASP A 3 38.22 -45.91 21.16
C ASP A 3 37.38 -44.78 20.49
N SER A 4 37.78 -43.62 20.79
CA SER A 4 37.66 -42.35 20.22
C SER A 4 37.43 -42.25 18.70
N GLY A 5 36.46 -41.45 18.28
CA GLY A 5 36.31 -40.94 16.93
C GLY A 5 35.93 -39.46 16.95
N ARG A 6 36.90 -38.59 16.94
CA ARG A 6 36.83 -37.14 16.93
C ARG A 6 36.10 -36.62 15.69
N GLY A 7 35.43 -35.49 15.91
CA GLY A 7 34.72 -34.70 14.96
C GLY A 7 35.47 -34.26 13.69
N PHE A 8 34.66 -33.88 12.73
CA PHE A 8 35.08 -33.04 11.62
C PHE A 8 34.08 -31.88 11.50
N LEU A 9 34.51 -30.76 12.04
CA LEU A 9 33.96 -29.46 11.67
C LEU A 9 34.41 -29.19 10.23
N ALA A 10 33.52 -29.38 9.26
CA ALA A 10 33.78 -28.92 7.91
C ALA A 10 33.52 -27.41 7.85
N ALA A 11 34.58 -26.66 7.75
CA ALA A 11 34.60 -25.24 7.45
C ALA A 11 33.92 -24.98 6.10
N ARG A 12 32.88 -24.15 6.08
CA ARG A 12 32.28 -23.60 4.85
C ARG A 12 33.33 -22.72 4.17
N LYS A 13 33.69 -23.07 2.92
CA LYS A 13 34.47 -22.21 2.02
C LYS A 13 33.66 -20.95 1.71
N PRO A 14 34.31 -19.78 1.64
CA PRO A 14 33.66 -18.56 1.15
C PRO A 14 33.36 -18.71 -0.35
N TYR A 15 32.22 -18.22 -0.75
CA TYR A 15 31.79 -18.10 -2.15
C TYR A 15 32.85 -17.27 -2.91
N ALA A 16 33.35 -17.81 -4.01
CA ALA A 16 34.15 -17.08 -4.98
C ALA A 16 33.24 -16.05 -5.67
N GLU A 17 33.68 -14.79 -5.66
CA GLU A 17 33.12 -13.74 -6.49
C GLU A 17 33.43 -14.05 -7.96
N ASP A 18 32.48 -14.58 -8.70
CA ASP A 18 32.56 -14.66 -10.15
C ASP A 18 32.42 -13.26 -10.72
N ASN A 19 33.57 -12.71 -11.08
CA ASN A 19 33.73 -11.43 -11.77
C ASN A 19 33.17 -11.57 -13.18
N ILE A 20 31.88 -11.21 -13.38
CA ILE A 20 31.26 -11.08 -14.71
C ILE A 20 31.86 -9.82 -15.32
N GLY A 21 32.87 -10.00 -16.16
CA GLY A 21 33.52 -8.94 -16.92
C GLY A 21 32.51 -8.20 -17.80
N LEU A 22 32.26 -6.95 -17.48
CA LEU A 22 31.59 -6.01 -18.38
C LEU A 22 32.50 -5.73 -19.57
N PRO A 23 32.00 -5.65 -20.81
CA PRO A 23 32.82 -5.33 -21.98
C PRO A 23 33.42 -3.93 -21.84
N ASP A 24 34.72 -3.81 -22.13
CA ASP A 24 35.45 -2.55 -22.22
C ASP A 24 34.80 -1.63 -23.26
N LEU A 25 34.16 -0.57 -22.78
CA LEU A 25 33.75 0.55 -23.63
C LEU A 25 34.88 1.57 -23.67
N PRO A 26 35.50 1.85 -24.82
CA PRO A 26 36.59 2.79 -24.91
C PRO A 26 36.10 4.23 -24.74
N GLY A 27 36.65 4.96 -23.79
CA GLY A 27 36.61 6.43 -23.76
C GLY A 27 35.78 7.08 -22.66
N VAL A 28 35.55 6.43 -21.52
CA VAL A 28 35.01 7.11 -20.34
C VAL A 28 35.99 7.03 -19.20
N ASP A 29 36.77 8.11 -19.00
CA ASP A 29 37.57 8.28 -17.79
C ASP A 29 36.64 8.49 -16.58
N TRP A 30 36.49 7.45 -15.76
CA TRP A 30 35.83 7.57 -14.47
C TRP A 30 36.81 8.22 -13.48
N CYS A 31 36.63 9.53 -13.27
CA CYS A 31 37.27 10.20 -12.14
C CYS A 31 36.58 9.77 -10.84
N PRO A 32 37.33 9.30 -9.81
CA PRO A 32 36.73 9.01 -8.51
C PRO A 32 36.14 10.29 -7.90
N LEU A 33 34.85 10.28 -7.54
CA LEU A 33 34.13 11.41 -6.95
C LEU A 33 34.57 11.80 -5.53
N ASP A 34 35.62 11.15 -5.00
CA ASP A 34 36.01 11.29 -3.59
C ASP A 34 37.13 12.33 -3.32
N ALA A 35 37.53 13.12 -4.33
CA ALA A 35 38.69 13.99 -4.17
C ALA A 35 38.44 15.51 -4.22
N VAL A 36 37.20 16.00 -4.39
CA VAL A 36 36.93 17.44 -4.36
C VAL A 36 35.78 17.74 -3.42
N GLY A 37 36.07 17.93 -2.15
CA GLY A 37 35.16 18.61 -1.25
C GLY A 37 34.89 20.02 -1.79
N PRO A 38 33.61 20.48 -1.88
CA PRO A 38 33.35 21.81 -2.37
C PRO A 38 34.04 22.84 -1.47
N GLU A 39 34.83 23.71 -2.08
CA GLU A 39 35.48 24.85 -1.45
C GLU A 39 34.47 25.61 -0.55
N PRO A 40 34.82 26.02 0.67
CA PRO A 40 33.89 26.69 1.60
C PRO A 40 33.22 27.94 1.01
N GLY A 41 33.86 28.60 0.03
CA GLY A 41 33.30 29.75 -0.67
C GLY A 41 32.14 29.44 -1.63
N LEU A 42 32.22 28.31 -2.31
CA LEU A 42 31.22 27.94 -3.36
C LEU A 42 29.82 27.68 -2.78
N ARG A 43 29.73 27.15 -1.54
CA ARG A 43 28.46 26.93 -0.83
C ARG A 43 27.83 28.25 -0.40
N SER A 44 28.63 29.23 0.06
CA SER A 44 28.14 30.52 0.47
C SER A 44 27.67 31.36 -0.72
N ASP A 45 28.38 31.28 -1.85
CA ASP A 45 28.00 31.99 -3.08
C ASP A 45 26.74 31.38 -3.74
N LEU A 46 26.60 30.06 -3.70
CA LEU A 46 25.38 29.37 -4.18
C LEU A 46 24.17 29.73 -3.33
N ALA A 47 24.29 29.67 -2.00
CA ALA A 47 23.22 30.06 -1.08
C ALA A 47 22.83 31.52 -1.29
N ARG A 48 23.80 32.41 -1.40
CA ARG A 48 23.58 33.83 -1.66
C ARG A 48 22.89 34.07 -2.99
N THR A 49 23.31 33.39 -4.07
CA THR A 49 22.66 33.48 -5.39
C THR A 49 21.21 32.99 -5.36
N ILE A 50 20.94 31.89 -4.63
CA ILE A 50 19.58 31.40 -4.44
C ILE A 50 18.71 32.41 -3.70
N GLU A 51 19.21 32.99 -2.61
CA GLU A 51 18.45 33.96 -1.79
C GLU A 51 18.27 35.32 -2.47
N THR A 52 19.29 35.78 -3.19
CA THR A 52 19.25 37.15 -3.76
C THR A 52 18.71 37.22 -5.17
N GLU A 53 18.83 36.16 -5.97
CA GLU A 53 18.42 36.17 -7.37
C GLU A 53 17.30 35.20 -7.70
N ILE A 54 17.35 33.96 -7.18
CA ILE A 54 16.39 32.92 -7.58
C ILE A 54 15.07 33.09 -6.84
N ILE A 55 15.11 33.23 -5.51
CA ILE A 55 13.88 33.39 -4.71
C ILE A 55 13.08 34.64 -5.10
N PRO A 56 13.69 35.84 -5.27
CA PRO A 56 12.94 37.02 -5.69
C PRO A 56 12.35 36.88 -7.09
N ARG A 57 13.06 36.22 -8.05
CA ARG A 57 12.55 35.96 -9.41
C ARG A 57 11.39 34.96 -9.40
N LEU A 58 11.45 33.94 -8.57
CA LEU A 58 10.33 33.01 -8.37
C LEU A 58 9.12 33.71 -7.75
N MET A 59 9.35 34.56 -6.73
CA MET A 59 8.28 35.34 -6.12
C MET A 59 7.66 36.36 -7.06
N LEU A 60 8.45 36.97 -7.94
CA LEU A 60 7.94 37.86 -8.99
C LEU A 60 7.20 37.11 -10.09
N ALA A 61 7.65 35.92 -10.48
CA ALA A 61 6.96 35.07 -11.45
C ALA A 61 5.59 34.58 -10.91
N HIS A 62 5.47 34.38 -9.60
CA HIS A 62 4.20 34.07 -8.93
C HIS A 62 3.32 35.29 -8.61
N ARG A 63 3.87 36.53 -8.76
CA ARG A 63 3.15 37.81 -8.65
C ARG A 63 2.73 38.39 -10.03
N GLY A 64 2.74 37.59 -11.10
CA GLY A 64 2.15 37.97 -12.35
C GLY A 64 0.73 38.50 -12.15
N PRO A 65 0.27 39.52 -12.94
CA PRO A 65 -1.06 40.09 -12.78
C PRO A 65 -2.06 38.93 -12.81
N GLY A 66 -2.90 38.87 -11.81
CA GLY A 66 -3.85 37.78 -11.61
C GLY A 66 -4.56 37.49 -12.93
N VAL A 67 -4.18 36.42 -13.57
CA VAL A 67 -5.07 35.77 -14.52
C VAL A 67 -6.30 35.47 -13.68
N MET A 68 -7.35 36.29 -13.87
CA MET A 68 -8.69 35.94 -13.44
C MET A 68 -8.87 34.50 -13.94
N ARG A 69 -8.70 33.51 -13.04
CA ARG A 69 -9.24 32.19 -13.30
C ARG A 69 -10.70 32.47 -13.64
N PRO A 70 -11.21 32.05 -14.81
CA PRO A 70 -12.63 32.09 -15.01
C PRO A 70 -13.21 31.41 -13.76
N THR A 71 -14.10 32.10 -13.08
CA THR A 71 -14.95 31.48 -12.07
C THR A 71 -15.68 30.38 -12.81
N VAL A 72 -15.10 29.19 -12.79
CA VAL A 72 -15.85 27.97 -13.09
C VAL A 72 -16.95 28.00 -12.05
N GLU A 73 -18.16 28.24 -12.53
CA GLU A 73 -19.37 28.05 -11.72
C GLU A 73 -19.13 26.75 -10.96
N ALA A 74 -19.31 26.79 -9.65
CA ALA A 74 -19.03 25.66 -8.80
C ALA A 74 -19.92 24.49 -9.29
N GLU A 75 -19.37 23.71 -10.20
CA GLU A 75 -19.93 22.39 -10.50
C GLU A 75 -20.04 21.68 -9.17
N GLY A 76 -21.20 21.12 -8.88
CA GLY A 76 -21.45 20.43 -7.60
C GLY A 76 -20.38 19.41 -7.28
N PRO A 77 -20.37 18.81 -6.09
CA PRO A 77 -19.31 17.90 -5.68
C PRO A 77 -19.03 16.88 -6.77
N VAL A 78 -17.72 16.74 -7.13
CA VAL A 78 -17.27 15.82 -8.18
C VAL A 78 -17.80 14.42 -7.86
N SER A 79 -18.72 13.91 -8.68
CA SER A 79 -19.19 12.52 -8.57
C SER A 79 -18.53 11.69 -9.67
N ILE A 80 -18.11 10.49 -9.33
CA ILE A 80 -17.49 9.53 -10.26
C ILE A 80 -18.56 8.54 -10.69
N SER A 81 -18.83 8.48 -11.99
CA SER A 81 -19.77 7.54 -12.59
C SER A 81 -19.06 6.25 -13.02
N ASP A 82 -19.85 5.19 -13.29
CA ASP A 82 -19.33 3.95 -13.86
C ASP A 82 -18.65 4.18 -15.23
N ALA A 83 -19.11 5.17 -16.00
CA ALA A 83 -18.49 5.54 -17.26
C ALA A 83 -17.10 6.18 -17.05
N ASP A 84 -16.91 6.98 -16.00
CA ASP A 84 -15.60 7.54 -15.64
C ASP A 84 -14.65 6.44 -15.19
N VAL A 85 -15.14 5.46 -14.42
CA VAL A 85 -14.35 4.28 -13.99
C VAL A 85 -13.92 3.47 -15.21
N ALA A 86 -14.82 3.21 -16.16
CA ALA A 86 -14.49 2.47 -17.38
C ALA A 86 -13.46 3.24 -18.25
N ALA A 87 -13.64 4.54 -18.41
CA ALA A 87 -12.68 5.38 -19.15
C ALA A 87 -11.30 5.41 -18.45
N PHE A 88 -11.28 5.43 -17.12
CA PHE A 88 -10.03 5.40 -16.37
C PHE A 88 -9.35 4.02 -16.45
N ALA A 89 -10.12 2.91 -16.49
CA ALA A 89 -9.58 1.57 -16.71
C ALA A 89 -8.86 1.48 -18.08
N GLU A 90 -9.49 1.96 -19.14
CA GLU A 90 -8.86 2.06 -20.47
C GLU A 90 -7.59 2.91 -20.44
N MET A 91 -7.61 4.02 -19.71
CA MET A 91 -6.44 4.89 -19.56
C MET A 91 -5.30 4.17 -18.83
N VAL A 92 -5.60 3.50 -17.73
CA VAL A 92 -4.61 2.80 -16.90
C VAL A 92 -3.98 1.63 -17.66
N VAL A 93 -4.74 0.92 -18.49
CA VAL A 93 -4.22 -0.22 -19.27
C VAL A 93 -3.42 0.25 -20.48
N HIS A 94 -3.95 1.18 -21.27
CA HIS A 94 -3.44 1.44 -22.63
C HIS A 94 -2.68 2.76 -22.80
N LYS A 95 -2.73 3.68 -21.82
CA LYS A 95 -2.04 4.98 -21.91
C LYS A 95 -0.85 5.07 -20.97
N PRO A 96 0.08 6.00 -21.19
CA PRO A 96 1.17 6.26 -20.24
C PRO A 96 0.63 6.57 -18.83
N LEU A 97 1.29 6.05 -17.79
CA LEU A 97 0.88 6.28 -16.40
C LEU A 97 0.81 7.77 -16.01
N SER A 98 1.63 8.61 -16.65
CA SER A 98 1.61 10.06 -16.46
C SER A 98 0.25 10.69 -16.82
N LEU A 99 -0.47 10.17 -17.81
CA LEU A 99 -1.80 10.66 -18.16
C LEU A 99 -2.84 10.26 -17.11
N ALA A 100 -2.79 9.02 -16.62
CA ALA A 100 -3.65 8.57 -15.53
C ALA A 100 -3.41 9.41 -14.27
N ARG A 101 -2.15 9.71 -13.94
CA ARG A 101 -1.80 10.59 -12.83
C ARG A 101 -2.34 12.01 -13.04
N ALA A 102 -2.11 12.61 -14.20
CA ALA A 102 -2.61 13.96 -14.50
C ALA A 102 -4.14 14.03 -14.44
N HIS A 103 -4.84 12.96 -14.85
CA HIS A 103 -6.29 12.87 -14.71
C HIS A 103 -6.72 12.91 -13.23
N LEU A 104 -6.06 12.13 -12.37
CA LEU A 104 -6.36 12.12 -10.93
C LEU A 104 -6.00 13.46 -10.26
N ASP A 105 -4.89 14.09 -10.64
CA ASP A 105 -4.52 15.41 -10.15
C ASP A 105 -5.60 16.44 -10.54
N GLY A 106 -6.12 16.39 -11.77
CA GLY A 106 -7.23 17.23 -12.22
C GLY A 106 -8.54 16.98 -11.46
N LEU A 107 -8.83 15.73 -11.04
CA LEU A 107 -9.97 15.44 -10.18
C LEU A 107 -9.79 16.04 -8.79
N ARG A 108 -8.57 15.96 -8.24
CA ARG A 108 -8.25 16.56 -6.95
C ARG A 108 -8.31 18.09 -6.97
N ASP A 109 -7.84 18.72 -8.04
CA ASP A 109 -7.95 20.19 -8.24
C ASP A 109 -9.41 20.65 -8.28
N ARG A 110 -10.33 19.79 -8.72
CA ARG A 110 -11.79 20.02 -8.69
C ARG A 110 -12.44 19.68 -7.33
N GLY A 111 -11.65 19.29 -6.33
CA GLY A 111 -12.11 19.08 -4.96
C GLY A 111 -12.34 17.61 -4.57
N LEU A 112 -11.99 16.62 -5.42
CA LEU A 112 -12.06 15.22 -5.01
C LEU A 112 -10.99 14.93 -3.96
N SER A 113 -11.37 14.41 -2.79
CA SER A 113 -10.41 14.09 -1.73
C SER A 113 -9.48 12.93 -2.12
N ALA A 114 -8.30 12.84 -1.49
CA ALA A 114 -7.40 11.69 -1.72
C ALA A 114 -8.07 10.37 -1.34
N GLU A 115 -8.88 10.36 -0.29
CA GLU A 115 -9.70 9.21 0.10
C GLU A 115 -10.66 8.80 -1.01
N ALA A 116 -11.39 9.75 -1.59
CA ALA A 116 -12.31 9.50 -2.67
C ALA A 116 -11.57 9.00 -3.93
N VAL A 117 -10.37 9.54 -4.25
CA VAL A 117 -9.53 9.00 -5.33
C VAL A 117 -9.25 7.51 -5.10
N ILE A 118 -8.85 7.12 -3.90
CA ILE A 118 -8.50 5.73 -3.59
C ILE A 118 -9.75 4.83 -3.63
N THR A 119 -10.84 5.26 -3.01
CA THR A 119 -12.04 4.42 -2.83
C THR A 119 -12.93 4.38 -4.07
N THR A 120 -13.19 5.54 -4.69
CA THR A 120 -14.18 5.66 -5.78
C THR A 120 -13.55 5.58 -7.17
N VAL A 121 -12.25 5.86 -7.32
CA VAL A 121 -11.57 5.72 -8.60
C VAL A 121 -10.69 4.47 -8.64
N LEU A 122 -9.61 4.39 -7.82
CA LEU A 122 -8.65 3.29 -7.93
C LEU A 122 -9.28 1.94 -7.60
N SER A 123 -10.03 1.84 -6.48
CA SER A 123 -10.66 0.59 -6.07
C SER A 123 -11.80 0.18 -7.00
N ALA A 124 -12.58 1.14 -7.51
CA ALA A 124 -13.62 0.85 -8.49
C ALA A 124 -13.03 0.36 -9.82
N THR A 125 -11.93 0.99 -10.27
CA THR A 125 -11.22 0.56 -11.49
C THR A 125 -10.63 -0.84 -11.35
N ALA A 126 -10.05 -1.18 -10.20
CA ALA A 126 -9.55 -2.53 -9.95
C ALA A 126 -10.67 -3.58 -10.05
N ARG A 127 -11.85 -3.30 -9.45
CA ARG A 127 -13.03 -4.16 -9.57
C ARG A 127 -13.52 -4.26 -11.01
N HIS A 128 -13.56 -3.14 -11.73
CA HIS A 128 -13.97 -3.11 -13.12
C HIS A 128 -13.07 -3.98 -14.01
N LEU A 129 -11.74 -3.92 -13.82
CA LEU A 129 -10.80 -4.79 -14.51
C LEU A 129 -11.07 -6.27 -14.21
N GLY A 130 -11.41 -6.63 -12.97
CA GLY A 130 -11.83 -7.98 -12.60
C GLY A 130 -13.07 -8.43 -13.36
N VAL A 131 -14.09 -7.58 -13.44
CA VAL A 131 -15.32 -7.87 -14.22
C VAL A 131 -15.03 -8.04 -15.72
N LEU A 132 -14.18 -7.19 -16.29
CA LEU A 132 -13.77 -7.34 -17.69
C LEU A 132 -13.03 -8.67 -17.95
N TRP A 133 -12.20 -9.09 -17.00
CA TRP A 133 -11.52 -10.40 -17.05
C TRP A 133 -12.51 -11.56 -17.00
N GLU A 134 -13.44 -11.56 -16.05
CA GLU A 134 -14.49 -12.60 -15.93
C GLU A 134 -15.39 -12.69 -17.18
N GLN A 135 -15.52 -11.59 -17.91
CA GLN A 135 -16.29 -11.50 -19.16
C GLN A 135 -15.47 -11.77 -20.43
N ASP A 136 -14.21 -12.19 -20.30
CA ASP A 136 -13.27 -12.39 -21.44
C ASP A 136 -13.10 -11.12 -22.32
N ARG A 137 -13.25 -9.92 -21.73
CA ARG A 137 -13.16 -8.62 -22.42
C ARG A 137 -11.80 -7.95 -22.29
N CYS A 138 -10.90 -8.50 -21.52
CA CYS A 138 -9.51 -8.08 -21.42
C CYS A 138 -8.61 -9.30 -21.24
N THR A 139 -7.30 -9.11 -21.56
CA THR A 139 -6.31 -10.18 -21.44
C THR A 139 -5.70 -10.20 -20.03
N PHE A 140 -5.03 -11.32 -19.69
CA PHE A 140 -4.23 -11.40 -18.44
C PHE A 140 -3.19 -10.30 -18.35
N VAL A 141 -2.59 -9.91 -19.49
CA VAL A 141 -1.60 -8.83 -19.53
C VAL A 141 -2.25 -7.49 -19.20
N ASP A 142 -3.44 -7.21 -19.73
CA ASP A 142 -4.16 -5.97 -19.46
C ASP A 142 -4.49 -5.82 -17.97
N VAL A 143 -4.99 -6.87 -17.34
CA VAL A 143 -5.28 -6.88 -15.89
C VAL A 143 -4.00 -6.69 -15.09
N THR A 144 -2.93 -7.40 -15.42
CA THR A 144 -1.65 -7.32 -14.71
C THR A 144 -1.05 -5.93 -14.81
N VAL A 145 -1.01 -5.34 -16.01
CA VAL A 145 -0.53 -3.98 -16.23
C VAL A 145 -1.41 -2.97 -15.50
N GLY A 146 -2.74 -3.10 -15.64
CA GLY A 146 -3.71 -2.23 -14.98
C GLY A 146 -3.53 -2.22 -13.46
N LEU A 147 -3.54 -3.39 -12.82
CA LEU A 147 -3.37 -3.51 -11.37
C LEU A 147 -2.00 -3.01 -10.88
N SER A 148 -0.92 -3.30 -11.62
CA SER A 148 0.42 -2.78 -11.28
C SER A 148 0.45 -1.24 -11.29
N ARG A 149 -0.18 -0.61 -12.26
CA ARG A 149 -0.28 0.85 -12.36
C ARG A 149 -1.19 1.45 -11.30
N LEU A 150 -2.31 0.81 -10.98
CA LEU A 150 -3.17 1.21 -9.87
C LEU A 150 -2.41 1.15 -8.53
N GLN A 151 -1.59 0.13 -8.29
CA GLN A 151 -0.73 0.06 -7.11
C GLN A 151 0.32 1.17 -7.07
N GLN A 152 0.88 1.57 -8.22
CA GLN A 152 1.78 2.71 -8.30
C GLN A 152 1.06 4.01 -7.95
N LEU A 153 -0.16 4.23 -8.47
CA LEU A 153 -0.98 5.40 -8.14
C LEU A 153 -1.39 5.40 -6.66
N LEU A 154 -1.75 4.26 -6.10
CA LEU A 154 -2.06 4.14 -4.67
C LEU A 154 -0.86 4.59 -3.82
N ARG A 155 0.36 4.21 -4.16
CA ARG A 155 1.59 4.67 -3.48
C ARG A 155 1.84 6.17 -3.60
N VAL A 156 1.37 6.81 -4.67
CA VAL A 156 1.49 8.27 -4.85
C VAL A 156 0.45 9.03 -4.02
N TYR A 157 -0.78 8.53 -3.98
CA TYR A 157 -1.89 9.23 -3.33
C TYR A 157 -2.12 8.80 -1.88
N GLY A 158 -1.61 7.64 -1.45
CA GLY A 158 -1.68 7.17 -0.06
C GLY A 158 -1.07 8.17 0.93
N PRO A 159 0.18 8.63 0.75
CA PRO A 159 0.77 9.64 1.63
C PRO A 159 0.05 11.00 1.63
N ALA A 160 -0.58 11.38 0.52
CA ALA A 160 -1.41 12.60 0.47
C ALA A 160 -2.70 12.50 1.29
N PHE A 161 -3.03 11.28 1.73
CA PHE A 161 -4.11 10.95 2.61
C PHE A 161 -3.75 11.19 4.10
N GLU A 162 -2.45 11.23 4.42
CA GLU A 162 -1.92 11.33 5.80
C GLU A 162 -2.00 12.73 6.41
N VAL A 163 -2.40 13.77 5.68
CA VAL A 163 -2.44 15.13 6.21
C VAL A 163 -3.68 15.35 7.09
N SER A 164 -3.70 14.70 8.25
CA SER A 164 -4.56 15.10 9.36
C SER A 164 -3.67 15.74 10.43
N PRO A 165 -3.92 16.98 10.86
CA PRO A 165 -3.11 17.68 11.87
C PRO A 165 -3.30 17.12 13.30
N THR A 166 -4.02 16.03 13.45
CA THR A 166 -4.20 15.38 14.76
C THR A 166 -2.95 14.55 15.06
N PRO A 167 -2.32 14.69 16.24
CA PRO A 167 -1.22 13.85 16.64
C PRO A 167 -1.64 12.37 16.50
N LEU A 168 -0.86 11.59 15.78
CA LEU A 168 -1.10 10.15 15.65
C LEU A 168 -1.00 9.54 17.05
N VAL A 169 -2.12 9.20 17.62
CA VAL A 169 -2.14 8.35 18.81
C VAL A 169 -1.76 6.95 18.33
N GLU A 170 -0.63 6.43 18.79
CA GLU A 170 -0.27 5.03 18.52
C GLU A 170 -1.41 4.12 18.97
N ARG A 171 -2.03 3.43 18.00
CA ARG A 171 -3.22 2.61 18.27
C ARG A 171 -2.90 1.15 18.55
N GLY A 172 -1.78 0.66 18.06
CA GLY A 172 -1.35 -0.73 18.21
C GLY A 172 -0.71 -1.29 16.94
N ARG A 173 -0.45 -2.59 16.95
CA ARG A 173 0.16 -3.31 15.82
C ARG A 173 -0.87 -4.19 15.12
N VAL A 174 -0.93 -4.08 13.79
CA VAL A 174 -1.80 -4.90 12.96
C VAL A 174 -0.98 -5.70 11.95
N LEU A 175 -1.28 -6.98 11.82
CA LEU A 175 -0.84 -7.81 10.70
C LEU A 175 -1.99 -7.87 9.69
N LEU A 176 -1.76 -7.37 8.48
CA LEU A 176 -2.67 -7.49 7.36
C LEU A 176 -2.14 -8.55 6.38
N ALA A 177 -2.94 -9.53 6.02
CA ALA A 177 -2.52 -10.57 5.10
C ALA A 177 -3.66 -11.02 4.18
N VAL A 178 -3.34 -11.50 2.98
CA VAL A 178 -4.30 -12.33 2.26
C VAL A 178 -4.32 -13.73 2.86
N VAL A 179 -5.45 -14.38 2.82
CA VAL A 179 -5.56 -15.78 3.24
C VAL A 179 -4.64 -16.63 2.34
N PRO A 180 -3.81 -17.54 2.89
CA PRO A 180 -2.96 -18.39 2.08
C PRO A 180 -3.73 -19.14 1.00
N GLY A 181 -3.33 -18.95 -0.27
CA GLY A 181 -4.02 -19.45 -1.45
C GLY A 181 -4.83 -18.40 -2.21
N GLU A 182 -5.03 -17.21 -1.65
CA GLU A 182 -5.62 -16.06 -2.35
C GLU A 182 -4.56 -15.29 -3.13
N GLN A 183 -4.97 -14.70 -4.28
CA GLN A 183 -4.10 -13.92 -5.16
C GLN A 183 -4.52 -12.44 -5.24
N HIS A 184 -5.71 -12.09 -4.77
CA HIS A 184 -6.27 -10.73 -4.84
C HIS A 184 -5.67 -9.83 -3.75
N THR A 185 -4.64 -9.08 -4.11
CA THR A 185 -3.83 -8.29 -3.17
C THR A 185 -4.16 -6.79 -3.16
N PHE A 186 -4.81 -6.25 -4.21
CA PHE A 186 -5.04 -4.82 -4.33
C PHE A 186 -5.91 -4.27 -3.19
N GLY A 187 -6.99 -4.97 -2.84
CA GLY A 187 -7.85 -4.59 -1.72
C GLY A 187 -7.10 -4.51 -0.39
N LEU A 188 -6.17 -5.43 -0.14
CA LEU A 188 -5.32 -5.41 1.05
C LEU A 188 -4.41 -4.18 1.08
N ALA A 189 -3.83 -3.79 -0.08
CA ALA A 189 -3.00 -2.59 -0.17
C ALA A 189 -3.80 -1.30 0.13
N VAL A 190 -5.07 -1.24 -0.25
CA VAL A 190 -5.97 -0.14 0.12
C VAL A 190 -6.21 -0.13 1.63
N VAL A 191 -6.52 -1.28 2.23
CA VAL A 191 -6.75 -1.41 3.69
C VAL A 191 -5.49 -0.98 4.46
N GLU A 192 -4.30 -1.36 3.99
CA GLU A 192 -3.02 -0.96 4.57
C GLU A 192 -2.89 0.57 4.70
N GLU A 193 -3.20 1.33 3.64
CA GLU A 193 -3.15 2.79 3.66
C GLU A 193 -4.12 3.40 4.68
N PHE A 194 -5.33 2.83 4.81
CA PHE A 194 -6.31 3.28 5.79
C PHE A 194 -5.86 3.03 7.23
N PHE A 195 -5.27 1.87 7.51
CA PHE A 195 -4.74 1.57 8.85
C PHE A 195 -3.52 2.43 9.20
N ARG A 196 -2.61 2.67 8.25
CA ARG A 196 -1.47 3.59 8.46
C ARG A 196 -1.95 5.00 8.80
N ARG A 197 -2.90 5.52 8.03
CA ARG A 197 -3.50 6.82 8.30
C ARG A 197 -4.17 6.89 9.68
N ALA A 198 -4.80 5.82 10.11
CA ALA A 198 -5.42 5.74 11.42
C ALA A 198 -4.42 5.63 12.57
N GLY A 199 -3.11 5.60 12.32
CA GLY A 199 -2.05 5.56 13.34
C GLY A 199 -1.69 4.14 13.81
N TRP A 200 -1.98 3.11 12.99
CA TRP A 200 -1.58 1.75 13.27
C TRP A 200 -0.16 1.46 12.77
N HIS A 201 0.60 0.69 13.54
CA HIS A 201 1.79 0.03 13.03
C HIS A 201 1.38 -1.16 12.16
N VAL A 202 1.50 -1.01 10.86
CA VAL A 202 1.02 -2.01 9.89
C VAL A 202 2.17 -2.85 9.38
N GLN A 203 2.03 -4.17 9.52
CA GLN A 203 2.82 -5.16 8.81
C GLN A 203 1.90 -5.86 7.81
N SER A 204 2.36 -6.04 6.56
CA SER A 204 1.53 -6.60 5.49
C SER A 204 2.21 -7.77 4.80
N GLU A 205 1.44 -8.87 4.62
CA GLU A 205 1.85 -10.07 3.90
C GLU A 205 0.92 -10.30 2.72
N PHE A 206 1.39 -9.98 1.53
CA PHE A 206 0.55 -10.01 0.32
C PHE A 206 0.35 -11.41 -0.27
N LEU A 207 1.30 -12.31 -0.09
CA LEU A 207 1.23 -13.69 -0.60
C LEU A 207 1.84 -14.67 0.42
N PRO A 208 1.33 -14.73 1.65
CA PRO A 208 1.91 -15.59 2.66
C PRO A 208 1.63 -17.06 2.38
N SER A 209 2.60 -17.92 2.64
CA SER A 209 2.28 -19.31 2.92
C SER A 209 1.72 -19.43 4.35
N LYS A 210 0.94 -20.48 4.61
CA LYS A 210 0.41 -20.70 5.96
C LYS A 210 1.49 -20.77 7.05
N PRO A 211 2.67 -21.42 6.85
CA PRO A 211 3.75 -21.39 7.82
C PRO A 211 4.29 -19.98 8.11
N ILE A 212 4.44 -19.13 7.10
CA ILE A 212 4.92 -17.74 7.25
C ILE A 212 3.93 -16.93 8.08
N LEU A 213 2.63 -16.99 7.77
CA LEU A 213 1.59 -16.31 8.51
C LEU A 213 1.59 -16.72 10.00
N ILE A 214 1.69 -18.01 10.26
CA ILE A 214 1.71 -18.55 11.63
C ILE A 214 3.00 -18.15 12.36
N GLU A 215 4.13 -18.10 11.67
CA GLU A 215 5.40 -17.65 12.28
C GLU A 215 5.31 -16.20 12.73
N HIS A 216 4.76 -15.29 11.92
CA HIS A 216 4.56 -13.90 12.31
C HIS A 216 3.75 -13.76 13.59
N VAL A 217 2.57 -14.38 13.66
CA VAL A 217 1.72 -14.24 14.84
C VAL A 217 2.27 -14.96 16.09
N ARG A 218 3.20 -15.93 15.91
CA ARG A 218 3.86 -16.64 16.99
C ARG A 218 5.04 -15.88 17.59
N THR A 219 5.74 -15.11 16.75
CA THR A 219 7.01 -14.43 17.13
C THR A 219 6.82 -12.96 17.44
N GLU A 220 5.78 -12.35 16.92
CA GLU A 220 5.51 -10.94 17.11
C GLU A 220 4.13 -10.69 17.75
N TRP A 221 4.06 -9.60 18.52
CA TRP A 221 2.81 -9.16 19.13
C TRP A 221 1.98 -8.36 18.14
N PHE A 222 0.73 -8.81 17.91
CA PHE A 222 -0.26 -8.05 17.16
C PHE A 222 -1.54 -7.91 18.00
N ASP A 223 -2.11 -6.71 17.98
CA ASP A 223 -3.41 -6.42 18.60
C ASP A 223 -4.55 -6.86 17.68
N LEU A 224 -4.31 -6.79 16.38
CA LEU A 224 -5.25 -7.15 15.32
C LEU A 224 -4.54 -7.98 14.23
N VAL A 225 -5.23 -8.99 13.72
CA VAL A 225 -4.89 -9.68 12.46
C VAL A 225 -6.05 -9.49 11.48
N GLY A 226 -5.80 -8.82 10.37
CA GLY A 226 -6.76 -8.64 9.27
C GLY A 226 -6.43 -9.59 8.12
N LEU A 227 -7.40 -10.43 7.75
CA LEU A 227 -7.26 -11.40 6.67
C LEU A 227 -8.23 -11.07 5.53
N SER A 228 -7.69 -11.02 4.30
CA SER A 228 -8.48 -10.76 3.08
C SER A 228 -8.72 -12.06 2.32
N ALA A 229 -9.99 -12.31 1.94
CA ALA A 229 -10.38 -13.44 1.10
C ALA A 229 -11.39 -12.98 0.04
N SER A 230 -11.17 -13.43 -1.21
CA SER A 230 -11.99 -13.04 -2.36
C SER A 230 -12.88 -14.17 -2.88
N GLY A 231 -12.71 -15.39 -2.37
CA GLY A 231 -13.50 -16.55 -2.74
C GLY A 231 -12.72 -17.66 -3.43
N GLU A 232 -11.43 -17.50 -3.69
CA GLU A 232 -10.56 -18.57 -4.19
C GLU A 232 -10.38 -19.67 -3.12
N VAL A 233 -10.30 -19.26 -1.85
CA VAL A 233 -10.24 -20.16 -0.70
C VAL A 233 -11.64 -20.38 -0.16
N SER A 234 -12.00 -21.65 0.06
CA SER A 234 -13.31 -22.00 0.63
C SER A 234 -13.51 -21.42 2.04
N ALA A 235 -14.76 -21.19 2.43
CA ALA A 235 -15.11 -20.70 3.76
C ALA A 235 -14.51 -21.58 4.88
N ALA A 236 -14.52 -22.91 4.70
CA ALA A 236 -13.87 -23.85 5.64
C ALA A 236 -12.35 -23.65 5.72
N GLY A 237 -11.71 -23.33 4.59
CA GLY A 237 -10.28 -22.99 4.50
C GLY A 237 -9.98 -21.70 5.26
N VAL A 238 -10.79 -20.66 5.09
CA VAL A 238 -10.69 -19.40 5.83
C VAL A 238 -10.83 -19.64 7.35
N ALA A 239 -11.87 -20.38 7.77
CA ALA A 239 -12.07 -20.72 9.19
C ALA A 239 -10.88 -21.48 9.78
N ALA A 240 -10.28 -22.40 9.01
CA ALA A 240 -9.09 -23.14 9.45
C ALA A 240 -7.86 -22.21 9.63
N VAL A 241 -7.72 -21.15 8.82
CA VAL A 241 -6.67 -20.15 8.99
C VAL A 241 -6.93 -19.29 10.22
N VAL A 242 -8.14 -18.78 10.41
CA VAL A 242 -8.53 -18.01 11.59
C VAL A 242 -8.24 -18.80 12.88
N LYS A 243 -8.66 -20.06 12.94
CA LYS A 243 -8.40 -20.96 14.08
C LYS A 243 -6.89 -21.12 14.32
N ALA A 244 -6.10 -21.31 13.28
CA ALA A 244 -4.65 -21.49 13.40
C ALA A 244 -3.96 -20.20 13.88
N VAL A 245 -4.36 -19.03 13.39
CA VAL A 245 -3.86 -17.72 13.83
C VAL A 245 -4.12 -17.53 15.32
N ARG A 246 -5.35 -17.74 15.78
CA ARG A 246 -5.69 -17.60 17.21
C ARG A 246 -4.92 -18.56 18.10
N ALA A 247 -4.75 -19.82 17.66
CA ALA A 247 -4.03 -20.84 18.43
C ALA A 247 -2.52 -20.58 18.54
N ALA A 248 -1.93 -19.92 17.55
CA ALA A 248 -0.50 -19.67 17.48
C ALA A 248 -0.09 -18.26 17.96
N SER A 249 -1.04 -17.34 18.08
CA SER A 249 -0.75 -15.94 18.39
C SER A 249 -0.05 -15.77 19.74
N LEU A 250 1.02 -14.97 19.73
CA LEU A 250 1.71 -14.51 20.95
C LEU A 250 0.77 -13.68 21.85
N ASN A 251 -0.21 -12.96 21.25
CA ASN A 251 -1.25 -12.26 21.97
C ASN A 251 -2.48 -13.16 22.14
N PRO A 252 -2.79 -13.68 23.34
CA PRO A 252 -3.95 -14.55 23.56
C PRO A 252 -5.29 -13.81 23.38
N SER A 253 -5.27 -12.47 23.36
CA SER A 253 -6.45 -11.61 23.15
C SER A 253 -6.48 -11.00 21.74
N VAL A 254 -5.69 -11.53 20.81
CA VAL A 254 -5.62 -11.03 19.43
C VAL A 254 -7.02 -10.94 18.81
N LYS A 255 -7.32 -9.80 18.20
CA LYS A 255 -8.53 -9.65 17.41
C LYS A 255 -8.28 -10.14 15.98
N VAL A 256 -9.28 -10.76 15.38
CA VAL A 256 -9.23 -11.22 13.99
C VAL A 256 -10.36 -10.59 13.21
N MET A 257 -10.01 -9.90 12.14
CA MET A 257 -10.91 -9.28 11.17
C MET A 257 -10.85 -10.05 9.85
N LEU A 258 -11.99 -10.23 9.21
CA LEU A 258 -12.06 -10.72 7.83
C LEU A 258 -12.60 -9.64 6.90
N GLY A 259 -12.03 -9.55 5.70
CA GLY A 259 -12.44 -8.66 4.63
C GLY A 259 -12.19 -9.28 3.27
N GLY A 260 -12.37 -8.48 2.21
CA GLY A 260 -12.29 -8.93 0.82
C GLY A 260 -13.66 -9.24 0.24
N ASN A 261 -13.68 -9.57 -1.07
CA ASN A 261 -14.92 -9.69 -1.84
C ASN A 261 -15.93 -10.70 -1.24
N LEU A 262 -15.43 -11.74 -0.60
CA LEU A 262 -16.27 -12.77 0.06
C LEU A 262 -17.19 -12.17 1.14
N PHE A 263 -16.79 -11.06 1.78
CA PHE A 263 -17.50 -10.45 2.92
C PHE A 263 -18.23 -9.15 2.57
N VAL A 264 -18.17 -8.69 1.32
CA VAL A 264 -18.84 -7.45 0.89
C VAL A 264 -20.35 -7.56 1.03
N SER A 265 -20.92 -8.71 0.63
CA SER A 265 -22.39 -8.95 0.67
C SER A 265 -22.87 -9.37 2.06
N ASP A 266 -22.04 -10.09 2.82
CA ASP A 266 -22.38 -10.63 4.13
C ASP A 266 -21.19 -10.56 5.09
N PRO A 267 -20.96 -9.41 5.77
CA PRO A 267 -19.90 -9.27 6.76
C PRO A 267 -20.08 -10.16 7.99
N ASP A 268 -21.29 -10.58 8.28
CA ASP A 268 -21.59 -11.42 9.46
C ASP A 268 -21.12 -12.86 9.25
N LEU A 269 -20.91 -13.27 8.00
CA LEU A 269 -20.24 -14.53 7.66
C LEU A 269 -18.86 -14.62 8.38
N ALA A 270 -18.13 -13.51 8.52
CA ALA A 270 -16.84 -13.48 9.19
C ALA A 270 -16.90 -14.02 10.63
N VAL A 271 -17.95 -13.67 11.37
CA VAL A 271 -18.16 -14.13 12.75
C VAL A 271 -18.40 -15.65 12.78
N SER A 272 -19.18 -16.16 11.83
CA SER A 272 -19.42 -17.60 11.71
C SER A 272 -18.15 -18.40 11.40
N LEU A 273 -17.15 -17.77 10.76
CA LEU A 273 -15.84 -18.36 10.48
C LEU A 273 -14.82 -18.18 11.62
N GLY A 274 -15.25 -17.62 12.77
CA GLY A 274 -14.45 -17.50 13.99
C GLY A 274 -13.68 -16.18 14.11
N ALA A 275 -13.91 -15.20 13.25
CA ALA A 275 -13.38 -13.85 13.40
C ALA A 275 -14.19 -13.05 14.44
N ASP A 276 -13.63 -11.93 14.91
CA ASP A 276 -14.36 -11.00 15.79
C ASP A 276 -15.35 -10.16 15.01
N PHE A 277 -15.02 -9.81 13.75
CA PHE A 277 -15.91 -9.04 12.85
C PHE A 277 -15.47 -9.17 11.38
N GLY A 278 -16.40 -8.81 10.48
CA GLY A 278 -16.12 -8.60 9.06
C GLY A 278 -16.12 -7.12 8.71
N ALA A 279 -15.55 -6.76 7.54
CA ALA A 279 -15.62 -5.43 6.99
C ALA A 279 -15.83 -5.48 5.47
N ARG A 280 -16.70 -4.59 4.95
CA ARG A 280 -17.01 -4.48 3.51
C ARG A 280 -15.97 -3.67 2.76
N ASP A 281 -15.37 -2.71 3.46
CA ASP A 281 -14.38 -1.79 2.90
C ASP A 281 -13.34 -1.36 3.95
N ALA A 282 -12.34 -0.61 3.50
CA ALA A 282 -11.23 -0.19 4.33
C ALA A 282 -11.63 0.82 5.42
N ALA A 283 -12.59 1.71 5.15
CA ALA A 283 -13.07 2.68 6.12
C ALA A 283 -13.88 2.00 7.23
N GLU A 284 -14.77 1.07 6.86
CA GLU A 284 -15.51 0.26 7.84
C GLU A 284 -14.55 -0.58 8.70
N ALA A 285 -13.50 -1.14 8.10
CA ALA A 285 -12.50 -1.93 8.82
C ALA A 285 -11.87 -1.12 9.96
N VAL A 286 -11.37 0.08 9.68
CA VAL A 286 -10.77 0.97 10.68
C VAL A 286 -11.79 1.39 11.74
N ASN A 287 -12.99 1.83 11.33
CA ASN A 287 -14.02 2.30 12.26
C ASN A 287 -14.47 1.20 13.24
N ARG A 288 -14.61 -0.05 12.77
CA ARG A 288 -14.99 -1.18 13.65
C ARG A 288 -13.93 -1.50 14.68
N VAL A 289 -12.65 -1.46 14.30
CA VAL A 289 -11.56 -1.71 15.25
C VAL A 289 -11.50 -0.61 16.29
N ASP A 290 -11.64 0.64 15.91
CA ASP A 290 -11.64 1.78 16.82
C ASP A 290 -12.73 1.64 17.89
N TRP A 291 -13.95 1.34 17.46
CA TRP A 291 -15.07 1.09 18.37
C TRP A 291 -14.78 -0.07 19.36
N MET A 292 -14.16 -1.16 18.89
CA MET A 292 -13.84 -2.32 19.76
C MET A 292 -12.75 -2.00 20.79
N LEU A 293 -11.77 -1.16 20.45
CA LEU A 293 -10.71 -0.76 21.38
C LEU A 293 -11.20 0.27 22.40
N GLU A 294 -12.08 1.17 22.02
CA GLU A 294 -12.68 2.15 22.93
C GLU A 294 -13.58 1.48 23.98
N THR A 295 -14.41 0.53 23.56
CA THR A 295 -15.28 -0.24 24.49
C THR A 295 -14.49 -1.03 25.52
N LYS A 296 -13.28 -1.52 25.18
CA LYS A 296 -12.40 -2.22 26.12
C LYS A 296 -11.82 -1.26 27.17
N LYS A 297 -11.52 -0.02 26.81
CA LYS A 297 -11.02 1.01 27.76
C LYS A 297 -12.08 1.46 28.76
N MET A 298 -13.36 1.42 28.39
CA MET A 298 -14.47 1.80 29.27
C MET A 298 -14.90 0.68 30.25
N SER A 299 -14.43 -0.55 30.02
CA SER A 299 -14.80 -1.75 30.84
C SER A 299 -13.70 -2.14 31.83
N CYS A 300 -12.60 -1.41 31.90
CA CYS A 300 -11.53 -1.50 32.91
C CYS A 300 -11.57 -0.31 33.84
#